data_1c716f71c9c366c71fd4347d123c3d97
#
_entry.id   1c716f71c9c366c71fd4347d123c3d97
#
_cell.length_a   1.000
_cell.length_b   1.000
_cell.length_c   1.000
_cell.angle_alpha   90.00
_cell.angle_beta   90.00
_cell.angle_gamma   90.00
#
_symmetry.space_group_name_H-M   'P 1'
#
loop_
_entity.id
_entity.type
_entity.pdbx_description
1 polymer ?
#
loop_
_entity_poly.entity_id
_entity_poly.type
_entity_poly.pdbx_seq_one_letter_code
_entity_poly.pdbx_strand_id
1 'polypeptide(L)'
;QSFFAFTATPKGQTLETFGTVVRQTPEGEPIKEPFHVYSMRQAIEEGYILDVLSNYTTIREAFKLIRVSEDNPELVEGAASRALFKYYKQHGYTIAQKTEMIMANFLENCRYQISGKGKAMVVADSRANAVRYYLAIKKYIADHAEQCAGTDVMIAFSGEVTLEDYPNEKPFTEATM
;
A
#
# COMPACT_ATOMS: atom_id res chain seq x y z
N GLN A 1 0.42 -39.28 2.21
CA GLN A 1 0.12 -37.94 2.69
C GLN A 1 -0.05 -37.02 1.48
N SER A 2 -1.10 -36.20 1.47
CA SER A 2 -1.32 -35.18 0.44
C SER A 2 -1.00 -33.81 1.02
N PHE A 3 -0.33 -32.96 0.22
CA PHE A 3 0.05 -31.60 0.61
C PHE A 3 -0.63 -30.62 -0.33
N PHE A 4 -1.18 -29.56 0.24
CA PHE A 4 -1.83 -28.48 -0.51
C PHE A 4 -1.21 -27.14 -0.14
N ALA A 5 -0.97 -26.29 -1.13
CA ALA A 5 -0.46 -24.94 -0.95
C ALA A 5 -1.52 -23.93 -1.42
N PHE A 6 -1.84 -22.96 -0.54
CA PHE A 6 -2.73 -21.83 -0.85
C PHE A 6 -1.92 -20.54 -0.80
N THR A 7 -1.94 -19.76 -1.86
CA THR A 7 -1.19 -18.51 -1.95
C THR A 7 -1.91 -17.52 -2.87
N ALA A 8 -1.82 -16.23 -2.56
CA ALA A 8 -2.36 -15.18 -3.41
C ALA A 8 -1.61 -15.03 -4.73
N THR A 9 -0.27 -15.28 -4.71
CA THR A 9 0.60 -15.14 -5.89
C THR A 9 1.60 -16.29 -5.93
N PRO A 10 1.35 -17.34 -6.69
CA PRO A 10 2.30 -18.45 -6.83
C PRO A 10 3.57 -17.96 -7.52
N LYS A 11 4.71 -18.10 -6.84
CA LYS A 11 6.03 -17.84 -7.41
C LYS A 11 6.53 -19.08 -8.16
N GLY A 12 7.55 -18.93 -9.01
CA GLY A 12 8.14 -20.03 -9.78
C GLY A 12 8.45 -21.25 -8.92
N GLN A 13 9.13 -21.07 -7.79
CA GLN A 13 9.46 -22.15 -6.86
C GLN A 13 8.23 -22.86 -6.26
N THR A 14 7.14 -22.13 -6.04
CA THR A 14 5.86 -22.71 -5.58
C THR A 14 5.26 -23.58 -6.70
N LEU A 15 5.31 -23.11 -7.93
CA LEU A 15 4.84 -23.86 -9.09
C LEU A 15 5.69 -25.09 -9.39
N GLU A 16 7.00 -25.03 -9.17
CA GLU A 16 7.88 -26.20 -9.30
C GLU A 16 7.47 -27.33 -8.36
N THR A 17 7.07 -26.98 -7.13
CA THR A 17 6.73 -27.98 -6.10
C THR A 17 5.27 -28.44 -6.17
N PHE A 18 4.33 -27.52 -6.38
CA PHE A 18 2.89 -27.77 -6.25
C PHE A 18 2.12 -27.61 -7.57
N GLY A 19 2.75 -27.10 -8.63
CA GLY A 19 2.10 -26.84 -9.90
C GLY A 19 1.76 -28.13 -10.66
N THR A 20 0.72 -28.08 -11.47
CA THR A 20 0.31 -29.13 -12.39
C THR A 20 0.96 -28.93 -13.75
N VAL A 21 1.54 -29.96 -14.33
CA VAL A 21 2.12 -29.90 -15.68
C VAL A 21 0.97 -29.78 -16.70
N VAL A 22 0.92 -28.66 -17.42
CA VAL A 22 -0.11 -28.41 -18.44
C VAL A 22 0.40 -28.58 -19.86
N ARG A 23 1.68 -28.36 -20.10
CA ARG A 23 2.34 -28.52 -21.42
C ARG A 23 3.85 -28.67 -21.23
N GLN A 24 4.55 -28.97 -22.32
CA GLN A 24 6.00 -28.97 -22.38
C GLN A 24 6.50 -27.93 -23.37
N THR A 25 7.70 -27.40 -23.12
CA THR A 25 8.40 -26.55 -24.10
C THR A 25 8.86 -27.38 -25.28
N PRO A 26 9.27 -26.79 -26.43
CA PRO A 26 9.89 -27.51 -27.52
C PRO A 26 11.15 -28.33 -27.11
N GLU A 27 11.83 -27.87 -26.05
CA GLU A 27 13.00 -28.51 -25.45
C GLU A 27 12.65 -29.64 -24.47
N GLY A 28 11.33 -29.87 -24.23
CA GLY A 28 10.83 -30.94 -23.36
C GLY A 28 10.69 -30.57 -21.89
N GLU A 29 10.92 -29.31 -21.51
CA GLU A 29 10.76 -28.86 -20.13
C GLU A 29 9.28 -28.70 -19.74
N PRO A 30 8.85 -29.15 -18.56
CA PRO A 30 7.47 -29.06 -18.13
C PRO A 30 7.09 -27.63 -17.78
N ILE A 31 6.05 -27.10 -18.38
CA ILE A 31 5.40 -25.85 -17.98
C ILE A 31 4.32 -26.19 -16.94
N LYS A 32 4.46 -25.62 -15.76
CA LYS A 32 3.58 -25.87 -14.63
C LYS A 32 2.70 -24.65 -14.34
N GLU A 33 1.43 -24.88 -14.10
CA GLU A 33 0.46 -23.88 -13.70
C GLU A 33 -0.20 -24.27 -12.37
N PRO A 34 -0.83 -23.31 -11.65
CA PRO A 34 -1.59 -23.64 -10.45
C PRO A 34 -2.71 -24.62 -10.77
N PHE A 35 -3.00 -25.55 -9.87
CA PHE A 35 -4.11 -26.49 -10.02
C PHE A 35 -5.46 -25.76 -10.16
N HIS A 36 -5.66 -24.68 -9.40
CA HIS A 36 -6.85 -23.84 -9.45
C HIS A 36 -6.46 -22.39 -9.16
N VAL A 37 -7.10 -21.46 -9.86
CA VAL A 37 -6.95 -20.02 -9.65
C VAL A 37 -8.33 -19.40 -9.44
N TYR A 38 -8.52 -18.79 -8.28
CA TYR A 38 -9.61 -17.87 -8.02
C TYR A 38 -9.07 -16.44 -8.24
N SER A 39 -9.33 -15.89 -9.41
CA SER A 39 -8.73 -14.62 -9.81
C SER A 39 -9.37 -13.42 -9.12
N MET A 40 -8.61 -12.33 -8.98
CA MET A 40 -9.14 -11.05 -8.48
C MET A 40 -10.32 -10.56 -9.33
N ARG A 41 -10.24 -10.71 -10.64
CA ARG A 41 -11.33 -10.38 -11.55
C ARG A 41 -12.61 -11.15 -11.22
N GLN A 42 -12.50 -12.45 -11.05
CA GLN A 42 -13.64 -13.30 -10.67
C GLN A 42 -14.21 -12.87 -9.32
N ALA A 43 -13.36 -12.59 -8.34
CA ALA A 43 -13.81 -12.13 -7.01
C ALA A 43 -14.52 -10.77 -7.06
N ILE A 44 -14.14 -9.88 -7.98
CA ILE A 44 -14.84 -8.61 -8.24
C ILE A 44 -16.20 -8.87 -8.91
N GLU A 45 -16.24 -9.70 -9.96
CA GLU A 45 -17.46 -10.05 -10.68
C GLU A 45 -18.49 -10.75 -9.78
N GLU A 46 -18.02 -11.57 -8.84
CA GLU A 46 -18.86 -12.26 -7.84
C GLU A 46 -19.19 -11.39 -6.61
N GLY A 47 -18.65 -10.17 -6.51
CA GLY A 47 -18.94 -9.21 -5.44
C GLY A 47 -18.25 -9.51 -4.09
N TYR A 48 -17.28 -10.41 -4.04
CA TYR A 48 -16.51 -10.70 -2.81
C TYR A 48 -15.48 -9.62 -2.48
N ILE A 49 -14.97 -8.92 -3.48
CA ILE A 49 -14.07 -7.78 -3.30
C ILE A 49 -14.53 -6.60 -4.16
N LEU A 50 -14.20 -5.39 -3.73
CA LEU A 50 -14.45 -4.19 -4.51
C LEU A 50 -13.48 -4.11 -5.69
N ASP A 51 -13.92 -3.46 -6.79
CA ASP A 51 -13.04 -3.20 -7.92
C ASP A 51 -11.92 -2.22 -7.54
N VAL A 52 -10.74 -2.77 -7.34
CA VAL A 52 -9.53 -2.00 -6.97
C VAL A 52 -9.06 -1.06 -8.08
N LEU A 53 -9.52 -1.26 -9.32
CA LEU A 53 -9.14 -0.44 -10.46
C LEU A 53 -10.06 0.77 -10.65
N SER A 54 -11.23 0.79 -10.05
CA SER A 54 -12.18 1.89 -10.17
C SER A 54 -11.74 3.15 -9.41
N ASN A 55 -10.85 3.01 -8.42
CA ASN A 55 -10.44 4.09 -7.52
C ASN A 55 -8.92 4.18 -7.34
N TYR A 56 -8.15 4.04 -8.41
CA TYR A 56 -6.71 4.23 -8.34
C TYR A 56 -6.26 5.44 -9.16
N THR A 57 -5.22 6.13 -8.67
CA THR A 57 -4.55 7.19 -9.41
C THR A 57 -3.19 6.68 -9.85
N THR A 58 -2.86 6.81 -11.14
CA THR A 58 -1.54 6.40 -11.63
C THR A 58 -0.46 7.33 -11.07
N ILE A 59 0.73 6.78 -10.82
CA ILE A 59 1.89 7.57 -10.38
C ILE A 59 2.20 8.69 -11.36
N ARG A 60 1.98 8.47 -12.66
CA ARG A 60 2.17 9.48 -13.70
C ARG A 60 1.21 10.66 -13.55
N GLU A 61 -0.03 10.43 -13.20
CA GLU A 61 -1.03 11.49 -12.96
C GLU A 61 -0.75 12.23 -11.67
N ALA A 62 -0.46 11.50 -10.59
CA ALA A 62 -0.04 12.10 -9.32
C ALA A 62 1.24 12.93 -9.48
N PHE A 63 2.20 12.47 -10.29
CA PHE A 63 3.44 13.19 -10.60
C PHE A 63 3.21 14.44 -11.44
N LYS A 64 2.26 14.43 -12.39
CA LYS A 64 1.86 15.64 -13.13
C LYS A 64 1.32 16.73 -12.22
N LEU A 65 0.54 16.37 -11.22
CA LEU A 65 -0.01 17.31 -10.23
C LEU A 65 1.10 17.99 -9.41
N ILE A 66 2.17 17.27 -9.09
CA ILE A 66 3.31 17.83 -8.34
C ILE A 66 4.19 18.72 -9.21
N ARG A 67 4.36 18.37 -10.49
CA ARG A 67 5.16 19.19 -11.44
C ARG A 67 4.61 20.60 -11.64
N VAL A 68 3.37 20.86 -11.33
CA VAL A 68 2.76 22.19 -11.40
C VAL A 68 3.19 23.09 -10.23
N SER A 69 3.74 22.52 -9.18
CA SER A 69 4.05 23.25 -7.93
C SER A 69 5.54 23.50 -7.66
N GLU A 70 6.50 22.83 -8.32
CA GLU A 70 7.93 23.00 -8.03
C GLU A 70 8.86 22.76 -9.25
N ASP A 71 10.04 23.43 -9.24
CA ASP A 71 11.06 23.43 -10.26
C ASP A 71 11.48 22.03 -10.78
N ASN A 72 11.59 21.95 -12.10
CA ASN A 72 11.71 20.76 -12.91
C ASN A 72 13.14 20.14 -12.89
N PRO A 73 13.42 18.99 -12.25
CA PRO A 73 14.65 18.26 -12.54
C PRO A 73 14.48 17.39 -13.79
N GLU A 74 15.31 17.60 -14.79
CA GLU A 74 15.47 16.67 -15.91
C GLU A 74 16.09 15.36 -15.41
N LEU A 75 15.43 14.23 -15.67
CA LEU A 75 15.83 12.93 -15.13
C LEU A 75 16.10 11.91 -16.23
N VAL A 76 17.25 11.27 -16.12
CA VAL A 76 17.76 10.19 -16.98
C VAL A 76 17.14 8.85 -16.55
N GLU A 77 16.83 7.98 -17.52
CA GLU A 77 16.16 6.68 -17.32
C GLU A 77 16.97 5.68 -16.45
N GLY A 78 16.30 4.90 -15.63
CA GLY A 78 16.85 3.75 -14.93
C GLY A 78 17.04 3.93 -13.42
N ALA A 79 18.26 4.18 -12.94
CA ALA A 79 18.57 4.32 -11.52
C ALA A 79 17.99 5.62 -10.92
N ALA A 80 17.96 6.69 -11.72
CA ALA A 80 17.35 7.96 -11.36
C ALA A 80 15.83 7.84 -11.14
N SER A 81 15.14 7.04 -11.96
CA SER A 81 13.69 6.80 -11.78
C SER A 81 13.37 6.12 -10.45
N ARG A 82 14.21 5.19 -9.99
CA ARG A 82 14.03 4.52 -8.69
C ARG A 82 14.31 5.45 -7.52
N ALA A 83 15.32 6.29 -7.61
CA ALA A 83 15.64 7.28 -6.58
C ALA A 83 14.54 8.34 -6.49
N LEU A 84 14.05 8.83 -7.62
CA LEU A 84 12.96 9.78 -7.70
C LEU A 84 11.65 9.19 -7.15
N PHE A 85 11.37 7.93 -7.47
CA PHE A 85 10.20 7.23 -6.96
C PHE A 85 10.26 7.05 -5.44
N LYS A 86 11.44 6.75 -4.90
CA LYS A 86 11.67 6.68 -3.46
C LYS A 86 11.48 8.06 -2.81
N TYR A 87 12.09 9.10 -3.39
CA TYR A 87 11.94 10.48 -2.92
C TYR A 87 10.47 10.92 -2.92
N TYR A 88 9.75 10.68 -4.03
CA TYR A 88 8.32 10.96 -4.14
C TYR A 88 7.49 10.28 -3.05
N LYS A 89 7.73 9.01 -2.78
CA LYS A 89 7.00 8.25 -1.75
C LYS A 89 7.25 8.77 -0.33
N GLN A 90 8.38 9.36 -0.09
CA GLN A 90 8.82 9.84 1.23
C GLN A 90 8.55 11.33 1.43
N HIS A 91 8.24 12.07 0.35
CA HIS A 91 8.05 13.50 0.44
C HIS A 91 6.80 13.86 1.25
N GLY A 92 6.96 14.77 2.21
CA GLY A 92 5.90 15.16 3.15
C GLY A 92 4.61 15.64 2.47
N TYR A 93 4.72 16.36 1.37
CA TYR A 93 3.56 16.80 0.57
C TYR A 93 2.75 15.62 0.00
N THR A 94 3.44 14.61 -0.53
CA THR A 94 2.79 13.40 -1.07
C THR A 94 2.08 12.60 0.02
N ILE A 95 2.70 12.51 1.20
CA ILE A 95 2.10 11.83 2.35
C ILE A 95 0.89 12.60 2.84
N ALA A 96 0.98 13.93 2.92
CA ALA A 96 -0.15 14.77 3.33
C ALA A 96 -1.34 14.64 2.37
N GLN A 97 -1.14 14.76 1.07
CA GLN A 97 -2.21 14.59 0.08
C GLN A 97 -2.86 13.20 0.13
N LYS A 98 -2.04 12.15 0.24
CA LYS A 98 -2.58 10.78 0.38
C LYS A 98 -3.34 10.62 1.69
N THR A 99 -2.87 11.23 2.76
CA THR A 99 -3.56 11.23 4.06
C THR A 99 -4.93 11.90 3.96
N GLU A 100 -5.04 13.05 3.28
CA GLU A 100 -6.33 13.70 3.01
C GLU A 100 -7.30 12.77 2.27
N MET A 101 -6.83 12.12 1.20
CA MET A 101 -7.66 11.17 0.44
C MET A 101 -8.08 9.96 1.28
N ILE A 102 -7.17 9.39 2.07
CA ILE A 102 -7.43 8.26 2.96
C ILE A 102 -8.46 8.65 4.01
N MET A 103 -8.28 9.81 4.65
CA MET A 103 -9.17 10.28 5.71
C MET A 103 -10.53 10.68 5.16
N ALA A 104 -10.61 11.36 4.02
CA ALA A 104 -11.88 11.68 3.37
C ALA A 104 -12.65 10.38 3.08
N ASN A 105 -12.03 9.40 2.43
CA ASN A 105 -12.69 8.12 2.14
C ASN A 105 -13.11 7.37 3.41
N PHE A 106 -12.29 7.39 4.45
CA PHE A 106 -12.64 6.76 5.72
C PHE A 106 -13.86 7.43 6.37
N LEU A 107 -13.86 8.75 6.45
CA LEU A 107 -14.93 9.53 7.09
C LEU A 107 -16.25 9.45 6.31
N GLU A 108 -16.19 9.45 4.98
CA GLU A 108 -17.38 9.43 4.13
C GLU A 108 -17.98 8.04 3.97
N ASN A 109 -17.12 7.02 3.78
CA ASN A 109 -17.56 5.71 3.34
C ASN A 109 -17.34 4.58 4.35
N CYS A 110 -16.25 4.63 5.14
CA CYS A 110 -15.85 3.47 5.95
C CYS A 110 -16.36 3.54 7.39
N ARG A 111 -16.31 4.69 8.05
CA ARG A 111 -16.61 4.82 9.48
C ARG A 111 -18.02 4.38 9.86
N TYR A 112 -18.98 4.52 8.93
CA TYR A 112 -20.39 4.18 9.16
C TYR A 112 -20.69 2.71 8.92
N GLN A 113 -19.74 1.97 8.33
CA GLN A 113 -19.86 0.53 8.15
C GLN A 113 -19.95 -0.19 9.51
N ILE A 114 -20.50 -1.41 9.51
CA ILE A 114 -20.61 -2.26 10.73
C ILE A 114 -21.27 -1.49 11.88
N SER A 115 -22.40 -0.85 11.60
CA SER A 115 -23.15 -0.05 12.61
C SER A 115 -22.31 1.06 13.28
N GLY A 116 -21.51 1.77 12.49
CA GLY A 116 -20.65 2.86 12.96
C GLY A 116 -19.35 2.41 13.64
N LYS A 117 -18.96 1.15 13.47
CA LYS A 117 -17.70 0.58 13.99
C LYS A 117 -16.71 0.23 12.89
N GLY A 118 -16.87 0.85 11.71
CA GLY A 118 -15.98 0.63 10.58
C GLY A 118 -14.54 0.95 10.94
N LYS A 119 -13.60 0.13 10.45
CA LYS A 119 -12.16 0.29 10.62
C LYS A 119 -11.49 0.29 9.25
N ALA A 120 -10.39 1.00 9.14
CA ALA A 120 -9.54 0.96 7.97
C ALA A 120 -8.11 0.60 8.37
N MET A 121 -7.38 -0.02 7.46
CA MET A 121 -5.97 -0.35 7.64
C MET A 121 -5.17 0.23 6.47
N VAL A 122 -4.17 1.05 6.80
CA VAL A 122 -3.21 1.58 5.83
C VAL A 122 -1.96 0.70 5.88
N VAL A 123 -1.66 0.04 4.76
CA VAL A 123 -0.45 -0.78 4.62
C VAL A 123 0.61 0.03 3.91
N ALA A 124 1.68 0.37 4.60
CA ALA A 124 2.81 1.11 4.05
C ALA A 124 3.86 0.16 3.47
N ASP A 125 4.65 0.65 2.53
CA ASP A 125 5.73 -0.11 1.87
C ASP A 125 7.00 -0.23 2.72
N SER A 126 7.08 0.53 3.79
CA SER A 126 8.20 0.50 4.73
C SER A 126 7.76 0.96 6.12
N ARG A 127 8.52 0.55 7.15
CA ARG A 127 8.32 1.01 8.54
C ARG A 127 8.42 2.54 8.65
N ALA A 128 9.38 3.14 7.96
CA ALA A 128 9.56 4.59 7.93
C ALA A 128 8.32 5.31 7.37
N ASN A 129 7.74 4.78 6.30
CA ASN A 129 6.50 5.33 5.74
C ASN A 129 5.28 5.05 6.63
N ALA A 130 5.24 3.92 7.33
CA ALA A 130 4.19 3.67 8.33
C ALA A 130 4.19 4.74 9.42
N VAL A 131 5.36 5.09 9.94
CA VAL A 131 5.52 6.18 10.94
C VAL A 131 5.09 7.52 10.36
N ARG A 132 5.51 7.85 9.13
CA ARG A 132 5.10 9.11 8.47
C ARG A 132 3.59 9.22 8.29
N TYR A 133 2.95 8.15 7.83
CA TYR A 133 1.48 8.13 7.71
C TYR A 133 0.78 8.26 9.05
N TYR A 134 1.27 7.58 10.07
CA TYR A 134 0.72 7.70 11.42
C TYR A 134 0.77 9.15 11.92
N LEU A 135 1.93 9.81 11.83
CA LEU A 135 2.11 11.20 12.23
C LEU A 135 1.21 12.15 11.40
N ALA A 136 1.12 11.91 10.09
CA ALA A 136 0.26 12.71 9.21
C ALA A 136 -1.22 12.53 9.53
N ILE A 137 -1.67 11.30 9.80
CA ILE A 137 -3.06 11.01 10.18
C ILE A 137 -3.37 11.63 11.55
N LYS A 138 -2.47 11.50 12.54
CA LYS A 138 -2.64 12.16 13.85
C LYS A 138 -2.79 13.67 13.71
N LYS A 139 -1.93 14.27 12.89
CA LYS A 139 -2.03 15.71 12.60
C LYS A 139 -3.37 16.06 11.94
N TYR A 140 -3.78 15.29 10.93
CA TYR A 140 -5.07 15.49 10.27
C TYR A 140 -6.24 15.43 11.26
N ILE A 141 -6.26 14.43 12.15
CA ILE A 141 -7.28 14.28 13.19
C ILE A 141 -7.30 15.51 14.12
N ALA A 142 -6.13 16.01 14.52
CA ALA A 142 -6.03 17.18 15.36
C ALA A 142 -6.50 18.46 14.65
N ASP A 143 -6.13 18.65 13.39
CA ASP A 143 -6.50 19.80 12.57
C ASP A 143 -8.02 19.80 12.21
N HIS A 144 -8.67 18.62 12.23
CA HIS A 144 -10.09 18.41 11.86
C HIS A 144 -10.87 17.73 12.99
N ALA A 145 -10.66 18.16 14.24
CA ALA A 145 -11.16 17.49 15.44
C ALA A 145 -12.69 17.28 15.44
N GLU A 146 -13.47 18.24 14.93
CA GLU A 146 -14.93 18.12 14.85
C GLU A 146 -15.37 16.99 13.90
N GLN A 147 -14.76 16.93 12.72
CA GLN A 147 -15.09 15.91 11.71
C GLN A 147 -14.59 14.53 12.11
N CYS A 148 -13.47 14.47 12.80
CA CYS A 148 -12.81 13.24 13.25
C CYS A 148 -13.24 12.81 14.65
N ALA A 149 -14.29 13.39 15.22
CA ALA A 149 -14.76 13.03 16.57
C ALA A 149 -15.00 11.52 16.69
N GLY A 150 -14.37 10.89 17.70
CA GLY A 150 -14.43 9.45 17.93
C GLY A 150 -13.57 8.59 16.99
N THR A 151 -12.72 9.23 16.17
CA THR A 151 -11.74 8.54 15.33
C THR A 151 -10.36 8.65 15.97
N ASP A 152 -9.63 7.55 16.00
CA ASP A 152 -8.25 7.48 16.46
C ASP A 152 -7.42 6.61 15.50
N VAL A 153 -6.09 6.71 15.59
CA VAL A 153 -5.15 5.96 14.76
C VAL A 153 -4.18 5.19 15.64
N MET A 154 -3.93 3.95 15.28
CA MET A 154 -2.90 3.10 15.86
C MET A 154 -1.88 2.71 14.80
N ILE A 155 -0.67 2.42 15.24
CA ILE A 155 0.40 1.92 14.37
C ILE A 155 0.92 0.59 14.90
N ALA A 156 1.33 -0.29 13.98
CA ALA A 156 2.00 -1.55 14.30
C ALA A 156 3.21 -1.74 13.39
N PHE A 157 4.39 -1.92 13.97
CA PHE A 157 5.62 -2.27 13.28
C PHE A 157 6.64 -2.88 14.25
N SER A 158 7.61 -3.60 13.74
CA SER A 158 8.65 -4.22 14.57
C SER A 158 9.96 -3.40 14.60
N GLY A 159 10.62 -3.39 15.76
CA GLY A 159 11.93 -2.73 15.95
C GLY A 159 11.84 -1.21 16.08
N GLU A 160 12.91 -0.53 15.71
CA GLU A 160 13.06 0.92 15.81
C GLU A 160 13.14 1.57 14.42
N VAL A 161 12.67 2.79 14.32
CA VAL A 161 12.71 3.62 13.09
C VAL A 161 13.25 5.00 13.43
N THR A 162 14.31 5.41 12.75
CA THR A 162 14.78 6.80 12.75
C THR A 162 14.39 7.45 11.44
N LEU A 163 13.82 8.63 11.51
CA LEU A 163 13.43 9.42 10.35
C LEU A 163 14.40 10.59 10.16
N GLU A 164 14.93 10.71 8.95
CA GLU A 164 15.82 11.83 8.58
C GLU A 164 15.11 13.18 8.67
N ASP A 165 13.79 13.19 8.44
CA ASP A 165 12.92 14.37 8.49
C ASP A 165 12.68 14.85 9.94
N TYR A 166 13.02 14.04 10.93
CA TYR A 166 12.85 14.29 12.37
C TYR A 166 14.15 14.06 13.14
N PRO A 167 15.23 14.80 12.83
CA PRO A 167 16.58 14.51 13.33
C PRO A 167 16.74 14.69 14.85
N ASN A 168 15.84 15.44 15.48
CA ASN A 168 15.88 15.72 16.92
C ASN A 168 14.98 14.80 17.75
N GLU A 169 14.25 13.90 17.12
CA GLU A 169 13.40 12.95 17.82
C GLU A 169 14.14 11.65 18.12
N LYS A 170 13.77 11.02 19.23
CA LYS A 170 14.25 9.67 19.55
C LYS A 170 13.74 8.69 18.50
N PRO A 171 14.43 7.55 18.30
CA PRO A 171 13.91 6.52 17.43
C PRO A 171 12.47 6.13 17.79
N PHE A 172 11.62 6.05 16.80
CA PHE A 172 10.23 5.65 16.97
C PHE A 172 10.14 4.15 17.19
N THR A 173 9.40 3.75 18.20
CA THR A 173 9.04 2.35 18.47
C THR A 173 7.53 2.25 18.61
N GLU A 174 6.95 1.07 18.36
CA GLU A 174 5.51 0.85 18.56
C GLU A 174 5.05 1.22 19.98
N ALA A 175 5.91 0.96 20.98
CA ALA A 175 5.61 1.27 22.38
C ALA A 175 5.64 2.76 22.73
N THR A 176 6.25 3.62 21.89
CA THR A 176 6.39 5.06 22.14
C THR A 176 5.43 5.90 21.31
N MET A 177 4.64 5.28 20.45
CA MET A 177 3.67 5.92 19.54
C MET A 177 2.26 5.61 19.94
#